data_d58c3c20dc093844ca503bd9fc5eafd5
#
_entry.id   d58c3c20dc093844ca503bd9fc5eafd5
#
_cell.length_a   1.000
_cell.length_b   1.000
_cell.length_c   1.000
_cell.angle_alpha   90.00
_cell.angle_beta   90.00
_cell.angle_gamma   90.00
#
_symmetry.space_group_name_H-M   'P 1'
#
loop_
_entity.id
_entity.type
_entity.pdbx_description
1 polymer ?
#
loop_
_entity_poly.entity_id
_entity_poly.type
_entity_poly.pdbx_seq_one_letter_code
_entity_poly.pdbx_strand_id
1 'polypeptide(L)'
;MSSIRSKLISLLTMVLLALGPSLALAQARLEREGVVLYWGLVPAAVVSQKHALEEMHGVVPKDGGQNHHLVIALFTADGKRIEDAVVRAQLHEVGIVDSTPKYLTPMTIDGQTSYGQLFSTAKDGPYQFRVFVKLPSRPTDIEFAVSAWSPHRETR
;
A
#
# COMPACT_ATOMS: atom_id res chain seq x y z
N MET A 1 43.97 -1.85 -38.94
CA MET A 1 43.09 -0.80 -38.36
C MET A 1 41.63 -1.25 -38.14
N SER A 2 41.18 -2.38 -38.66
CA SER A 2 39.78 -2.87 -38.50
C SER A 2 39.48 -3.54 -37.13
N SER A 3 40.47 -4.12 -36.48
CA SER A 3 40.30 -4.87 -35.20
C SER A 3 39.96 -3.99 -33.98
N ILE A 4 40.41 -2.75 -33.95
CA ILE A 4 40.17 -1.83 -32.82
C ILE A 4 38.74 -1.29 -32.87
N ARG A 5 38.18 -1.04 -34.05
CA ARG A 5 36.80 -0.53 -34.20
C ARG A 5 35.75 -1.57 -33.81
N SER A 6 35.97 -2.86 -34.12
CA SER A 6 35.03 -3.92 -33.73
C SER A 6 35.00 -4.16 -32.21
N LYS A 7 36.17 -4.05 -31.53
CA LYS A 7 36.22 -4.19 -30.07
C LYS A 7 35.59 -3.00 -29.33
N LEU A 8 35.69 -1.79 -29.88
CA LEU A 8 35.03 -0.60 -29.33
C LEU A 8 33.52 -0.66 -29.47
N ILE A 9 33.00 -1.14 -30.58
CA ILE A 9 31.57 -1.31 -30.82
C ILE A 9 30.99 -2.40 -29.86
N SER A 10 31.73 -3.52 -29.70
CA SER A 10 31.31 -4.60 -28.79
C SER A 10 31.28 -4.15 -27.33
N LEU A 11 32.26 -3.31 -26.90
CA LEU A 11 32.29 -2.77 -25.54
C LEU A 11 31.15 -1.78 -25.30
N LEU A 12 30.81 -0.93 -26.27
CA LEU A 12 29.72 0.04 -26.20
C LEU A 12 28.37 -0.65 -26.14
N THR A 13 28.16 -1.74 -26.87
CA THR A 13 26.91 -2.53 -26.85
C THR A 13 26.71 -3.23 -25.50
N MET A 14 27.81 -3.70 -24.88
CA MET A 14 27.75 -4.37 -23.60
C MET A 14 27.43 -3.40 -22.43
N VAL A 15 27.86 -2.15 -22.51
CA VAL A 15 27.55 -1.10 -21.53
C VAL A 15 26.11 -0.62 -21.66
N LEU A 16 25.55 -0.57 -22.88
CA LEU A 16 24.13 -0.21 -23.08
C LEU A 16 23.15 -1.26 -22.56
N LEU A 17 23.51 -2.55 -22.58
CA LEU A 17 22.66 -3.62 -22.01
C LEU A 17 22.64 -3.61 -20.47
N ALA A 18 23.64 -3.03 -19.82
CA ALA A 18 23.68 -2.93 -18.36
C ALA A 18 22.79 -1.81 -17.79
N LEU A 19 22.32 -0.88 -18.63
CA LEU A 19 21.34 0.16 -18.29
C LEU A 19 19.91 -0.28 -18.63
N GLY A 20 19.56 -1.53 -18.35
CA GLY A 20 18.18 -1.97 -18.40
C GLY A 20 17.31 -1.07 -17.52
N PRO A 21 16.10 -0.66 -17.95
CA PRO A 21 15.21 0.11 -17.11
C PRO A 21 14.95 -0.73 -15.85
N SER A 22 15.50 -0.29 -14.73
CA SER A 22 15.03 -0.73 -13.43
C SER A 22 13.55 -0.31 -13.39
N LEU A 23 12.64 -1.24 -13.64
CA LEU A 23 11.24 -1.09 -13.28
C LEU A 23 11.22 -0.95 -11.75
N ALA A 24 11.48 0.26 -11.28
CA ALA A 24 11.19 0.63 -9.92
C ALA A 24 9.67 0.43 -9.80
N LEU A 25 9.28 -0.69 -9.21
CA LEU A 25 7.93 -0.85 -8.68
C LEU A 25 7.73 0.38 -7.80
N ALA A 26 6.86 1.29 -8.24
CA ALA A 26 6.54 2.49 -7.49
C ALA A 26 6.00 2.02 -6.14
N GLN A 27 6.88 1.96 -5.16
CA GLN A 27 6.53 1.53 -3.82
C GLN A 27 5.59 2.59 -3.27
N ALA A 28 4.40 2.18 -2.90
CA ALA A 28 3.38 3.05 -2.35
C ALA A 28 3.89 3.60 -1.00
N ARG A 29 4.55 4.78 -1.04
CA ARG A 29 5.25 5.43 0.06
C ARG A 29 4.97 6.93 0.05
N LEU A 30 4.58 7.45 1.20
CA LEU A 30 4.50 8.90 1.46
C LEU A 30 5.22 9.23 2.76
N GLU A 31 5.80 10.41 2.81
CA GLU A 31 6.40 10.96 4.02
C GLU A 31 5.79 12.31 4.34
N ARG A 32 5.38 12.48 5.59
CA ARG A 32 4.82 13.74 6.09
C ARG A 32 5.11 13.89 7.58
N GLU A 33 5.61 15.05 7.96
CA GLU A 33 5.88 15.42 9.36
C GLU A 33 6.74 14.42 10.14
N GLY A 34 7.73 13.80 9.45
CA GLY A 34 8.64 12.82 10.04
C GLY A 34 8.05 11.41 10.14
N VAL A 35 6.86 11.17 9.60
CA VAL A 35 6.25 9.84 9.50
C VAL A 35 6.27 9.39 8.05
N VAL A 36 6.78 8.19 7.82
CA VAL A 36 6.77 7.49 6.55
C VAL A 36 5.66 6.45 6.57
N LEU A 37 4.75 6.55 5.63
CA LEU A 37 3.62 5.65 5.48
C LEU A 37 3.79 4.82 4.21
N TYR A 38 3.68 3.50 4.37
CA TYR A 38 3.53 2.54 3.27
C TYR A 38 2.12 1.98 3.29
N TRP A 39 1.55 1.71 2.12
CA TRP A 39 0.21 1.14 2.04
C TRP A 39 0.10 0.09 0.94
N GLY A 40 -0.86 -0.79 1.11
CA GLY A 40 -1.27 -1.77 0.14
C GLY A 40 -2.77 -2.03 0.23
N LEU A 41 -3.37 -2.40 -0.89
CA LEU A 41 -4.76 -2.82 -0.96
C LEU A 41 -4.80 -4.25 -1.48
N VAL A 42 -5.40 -5.15 -0.68
CA VAL A 42 -5.47 -6.58 -0.99
C VAL A 42 -6.93 -7.00 -1.08
N PRO A 43 -7.35 -7.73 -2.12
CA PRO A 43 -8.70 -8.29 -2.17
C PRO A 43 -8.97 -9.14 -0.93
N ALA A 44 -10.14 -8.97 -0.32
CA ALA A 44 -10.50 -9.69 0.92
C ALA A 44 -10.46 -11.22 0.73
N ALA A 45 -10.79 -11.72 -0.46
CA ALA A 45 -10.71 -13.14 -0.80
C ALA A 45 -9.28 -13.71 -0.67
N VAL A 46 -8.24 -12.91 -0.92
CA VAL A 46 -6.83 -13.33 -0.80
C VAL A 46 -6.41 -13.36 0.67
N VAL A 47 -6.88 -12.39 1.45
CA VAL A 47 -6.54 -12.30 2.90
C VAL A 47 -7.18 -13.45 3.67
N SER A 48 -8.44 -13.79 3.38
CA SER A 48 -9.16 -14.90 4.03
C SER A 48 -8.54 -16.28 3.80
N GLN A 49 -7.71 -16.45 2.77
CA GLN A 49 -6.98 -17.68 2.52
C GLN A 49 -5.72 -17.84 3.38
N LYS A 50 -5.14 -16.73 3.84
CA LYS A 50 -3.84 -16.72 4.53
C LYS A 50 -3.93 -16.48 6.03
N HIS A 51 -4.98 -15.83 6.49
CA HIS A 51 -5.18 -15.49 7.90
C HIS A 51 -6.48 -16.08 8.41
N ALA A 52 -6.49 -16.54 9.66
CA ALA A 52 -7.72 -16.99 10.30
C ALA A 52 -8.73 -15.83 10.34
N LEU A 53 -10.01 -16.13 10.08
CA LEU A 53 -11.10 -15.14 10.05
C LEU A 53 -11.18 -14.31 11.34
N GLU A 54 -10.65 -14.83 12.44
CA GLU A 54 -10.61 -14.19 13.77
C GLU A 54 -9.66 -12.99 13.82
N GLU A 55 -8.61 -12.96 12.98
CA GLU A 55 -7.68 -11.82 12.87
C GLU A 55 -8.23 -10.70 11.98
N MET A 56 -9.23 -11.01 11.18
CA MET A 56 -9.89 -10.08 10.27
C MET A 56 -11.21 -9.62 10.85
N HIS A 57 -11.23 -8.67 11.75
CA HIS A 57 -12.44 -8.12 12.38
C HIS A 57 -13.54 -7.78 11.36
N GLY A 58 -14.31 -8.77 10.94
CA GLY A 58 -15.44 -8.63 10.04
C GLY A 58 -15.75 -9.88 9.23
N VAL A 59 -17.03 -10.08 8.90
CA VAL A 59 -17.47 -11.14 8.00
C VAL A 59 -17.03 -10.78 6.59
N VAL A 60 -16.14 -11.58 6.00
CA VAL A 60 -15.83 -11.47 4.57
C VAL A 60 -17.06 -12.00 3.81
N PRO A 61 -17.73 -11.18 2.99
CA PRO A 61 -18.82 -11.66 2.16
C PRO A 61 -18.34 -12.79 1.25
N LYS A 62 -19.20 -13.79 1.03
CA LYS A 62 -18.88 -14.98 0.22
C LYS A 62 -18.41 -14.64 -1.18
N ASP A 63 -18.82 -13.52 -1.72
CA ASP A 63 -18.52 -13.06 -3.07
C ASP A 63 -17.22 -12.24 -3.14
N GLY A 64 -16.66 -11.79 -2.01
CA GLY A 64 -15.32 -11.15 -1.85
C GLY A 64 -14.92 -10.04 -2.83
N GLY A 65 -15.62 -9.92 -3.93
CA GLY A 65 -15.18 -9.21 -5.12
C GLY A 65 -15.12 -7.69 -5.01
N GLN A 66 -15.85 -7.09 -4.06
CA GLN A 66 -15.88 -5.64 -3.85
C GLN A 66 -15.33 -5.21 -2.49
N ASN A 67 -14.84 -6.15 -1.68
CA ASN A 67 -14.20 -5.85 -0.41
C ASN A 67 -12.70 -5.96 -0.53
N HIS A 68 -12.02 -4.95 0.00
CA HIS A 68 -10.58 -4.85 -0.01
C HIS A 68 -10.05 -4.59 1.39
N HIS A 69 -8.95 -5.22 1.73
CA HIS A 69 -8.23 -4.99 2.97
C HIS A 69 -7.15 -3.92 2.72
N LEU A 70 -7.33 -2.74 3.29
CA LEU A 70 -6.30 -1.71 3.33
C LEU A 70 -5.32 -2.03 4.43
N VAL A 71 -4.04 -2.14 4.10
CA VAL A 71 -2.94 -2.38 5.04
C VAL A 71 -2.00 -1.18 5.02
N ILE A 72 -1.66 -0.69 6.20
CA ILE A 72 -0.76 0.45 6.44
C ILE A 72 0.41 -0.01 7.30
N ALA A 73 1.61 0.39 6.92
CA ALA A 73 2.81 0.27 7.73
C ALA A 73 3.41 1.65 7.97
N LEU A 74 3.78 1.95 9.22
CA LEU A 74 4.29 3.25 9.64
C LEU A 74 5.72 3.15 10.14
N PHE A 75 6.53 4.14 9.76
CA PHE A 75 7.90 4.28 10.20
C PHE A 75 8.22 5.74 10.53
N THR A 76 9.20 5.94 11.36
CA THR A 76 9.87 7.23 11.52
C THR A 76 10.75 7.53 10.31
N ALA A 77 11.18 8.78 10.14
CA ALA A 77 12.06 9.18 9.02
C ALA A 77 13.41 8.43 9.03
N ASP A 78 13.90 8.00 10.20
CA ASP A 78 15.10 7.19 10.37
C ASP A 78 14.87 5.68 10.19
N GLY A 79 13.66 5.26 9.80
CA GLY A 79 13.32 3.88 9.45
C GLY A 79 12.89 2.99 10.62
N LYS A 80 12.66 3.54 11.82
CA LYS A 80 12.14 2.77 12.95
C LYS A 80 10.63 2.55 12.81
N ARG A 81 10.16 1.33 13.07
CA ARG A 81 8.74 0.99 13.04
C ARG A 81 7.95 1.76 14.10
N ILE A 82 6.78 2.28 13.74
CA ILE A 82 5.81 2.90 14.65
C ILE A 82 4.71 1.88 14.92
N GLU A 83 4.58 1.45 16.17
CA GLU A 83 3.71 0.34 16.57
C GLU A 83 2.56 0.79 17.49
N ASP A 84 2.60 2.01 17.99
CA ASP A 84 1.70 2.56 19.02
C ASP A 84 0.80 3.68 18.48
N ALA A 85 0.67 3.82 17.17
CA ALA A 85 -0.20 4.80 16.55
C ALA A 85 -1.67 4.37 16.58
N VAL A 86 -2.57 5.34 16.62
CA VAL A 86 -3.98 5.15 16.29
C VAL A 86 -4.18 5.56 14.84
N VAL A 87 -4.56 4.62 13.99
CA VAL A 87 -4.72 4.84 12.55
C VAL A 87 -6.19 4.75 12.17
N ARG A 88 -6.67 5.71 11.40
CA ARG A 88 -8.01 5.70 10.80
C ARG A 88 -7.89 5.94 9.31
N ALA A 89 -8.80 5.39 8.53
CA ALA A 89 -8.87 5.67 7.10
C ALA A 89 -10.32 5.86 6.65
N GLN A 90 -10.49 6.72 5.66
CA GLN A 90 -11.75 7.03 5.01
C GLN A 90 -11.58 6.78 3.52
N LEU A 91 -12.46 5.96 2.95
CA LEU A 91 -12.55 5.77 1.52
C LEU A 91 -13.32 6.95 0.89
N HIS A 92 -12.73 7.53 -0.14
CA HIS A 92 -13.35 8.55 -0.97
C HIS A 92 -13.60 7.98 -2.37
N GLU A 93 -14.85 7.96 -2.80
CA GLU A 93 -15.27 7.55 -4.14
C GLU A 93 -16.01 8.70 -4.81
N VAL A 94 -15.57 9.11 -5.99
CA VAL A 94 -16.17 10.25 -6.74
C VAL A 94 -17.65 10.00 -6.99
N GLY A 95 -18.48 10.95 -6.55
CA GLY A 95 -19.94 10.90 -6.69
C GLY A 95 -20.65 10.06 -5.63
N ILE A 96 -19.94 9.62 -4.60
CA ILE A 96 -20.49 8.94 -3.42
C ILE A 96 -20.18 9.79 -2.19
N VAL A 97 -21.13 9.86 -1.25
CA VAL A 97 -20.90 10.57 0.02
C VAL A 97 -19.79 9.84 0.81
N ASP A 98 -18.82 10.61 1.27
CA ASP A 98 -17.73 10.07 2.08
C ASP A 98 -18.26 9.32 3.31
N SER A 99 -17.74 8.13 3.53
CA SER A 99 -18.06 7.34 4.72
C SER A 99 -17.37 7.93 5.96
N THR A 100 -17.85 7.59 7.14
CA THR A 100 -17.12 7.89 8.38
C THR A 100 -15.78 7.17 8.38
N PRO A 101 -14.67 7.82 8.83
CA PRO A 101 -13.38 7.15 8.96
C PRO A 101 -13.46 5.91 9.85
N LYS A 102 -12.91 4.80 9.39
CA LYS A 102 -12.81 3.55 10.16
C LYS A 102 -11.46 3.46 10.86
N TYR A 103 -11.45 2.91 12.07
CA TYR A 103 -10.21 2.54 12.75
C TYR A 103 -9.57 1.34 12.07
N LEU A 104 -8.26 1.43 11.83
CA LEU A 104 -7.47 0.30 11.38
C LEU A 104 -6.93 -0.45 12.58
N THR A 105 -7.23 -1.75 12.64
CA THR A 105 -6.77 -2.59 13.75
C THR A 105 -5.29 -2.91 13.62
N PRO A 106 -4.50 -2.80 14.70
CA PRO A 106 -3.14 -3.32 14.72
C PRO A 106 -3.14 -4.84 14.46
N MET A 107 -2.26 -5.30 13.58
CA MET A 107 -2.06 -6.71 13.25
C MET A 107 -0.58 -7.00 13.11
N THR A 108 -0.18 -8.24 13.32
CA THR A 108 1.19 -8.67 13.14
C THR A 108 1.35 -9.36 11.77
N ILE A 109 2.24 -8.83 10.94
CA ILE A 109 2.63 -9.43 9.66
C ILE A 109 4.15 -9.66 9.71
N ASP A 110 4.58 -10.89 9.59
CA ASP A 110 6.00 -11.29 9.67
C ASP A 110 6.72 -10.73 10.93
N GLY A 111 6.03 -10.79 12.08
CA GLY A 111 6.54 -10.29 13.35
C GLY A 111 6.58 -8.78 13.51
N GLN A 112 6.00 -8.01 12.57
CA GLN A 112 5.97 -6.55 12.60
C GLN A 112 4.55 -6.01 12.65
N THR A 113 4.34 -4.94 13.42
CA THR A 113 3.03 -4.28 13.52
C THR A 113 2.68 -3.58 12.21
N SER A 114 1.49 -3.85 11.71
CA SER A 114 0.81 -3.14 10.63
C SER A 114 -0.61 -2.81 11.08
N TYR A 115 -1.30 -1.95 10.34
CA TYR A 115 -2.66 -1.52 10.66
C TYR A 115 -3.54 -1.85 9.47
N GLY A 116 -4.70 -2.48 9.69
CA GLY A 116 -5.56 -2.89 8.60
C GLY A 116 -7.05 -2.80 8.88
N GLN A 117 -7.83 -2.64 7.81
CA GLN A 117 -9.30 -2.64 7.87
C GLN A 117 -9.88 -2.99 6.50
N LEU A 118 -11.06 -3.61 6.52
CA LEU A 118 -11.85 -3.91 5.35
C LEU A 118 -12.66 -2.69 4.87
N PHE A 119 -12.62 -2.44 3.57
CA PHE A 119 -13.41 -1.43 2.89
C PHE A 119 -14.21 -2.06 1.76
N SER A 120 -15.50 -1.75 1.71
CA SER A 120 -16.37 -2.06 0.59
C SER A 120 -16.24 -0.95 -0.44
N THR A 121 -16.04 -1.31 -1.70
CA THR A 121 -15.94 -0.37 -2.81
C THR A 121 -17.13 -0.56 -3.75
N ALA A 122 -17.76 0.54 -4.17
CA ALA A 122 -18.91 0.51 -5.09
C ALA A 122 -18.48 0.56 -6.56
N LYS A 123 -17.28 1.06 -6.83
CA LYS A 123 -16.73 1.22 -8.18
C LYS A 123 -15.37 0.56 -8.28
N ASP A 124 -14.95 0.31 -9.51
CA ASP A 124 -13.59 -0.13 -9.78
C ASP A 124 -12.58 1.01 -9.55
N GLY A 125 -11.43 0.66 -8.96
CA GLY A 125 -10.37 1.63 -8.64
C GLY A 125 -9.76 2.37 -9.84
N PRO A 126 -8.92 3.37 -9.57
CA PRO A 126 -8.15 3.54 -8.33
C PRO A 126 -9.02 4.05 -7.18
N TYR A 127 -8.73 3.55 -5.98
CA TYR A 127 -9.39 3.95 -4.75
C TYR A 127 -8.59 5.03 -4.06
N GLN A 128 -9.28 6.10 -3.62
CA GLN A 128 -8.68 7.19 -2.88
C GLN A 128 -8.97 7.03 -1.39
N PHE A 129 -7.95 7.11 -0.56
CA PHE A 129 -8.10 7.06 0.89
C PHE A 129 -7.51 8.30 1.54
N ARG A 130 -8.20 8.83 2.54
CA ARG A 130 -7.63 9.75 3.52
C ARG A 130 -7.26 8.95 4.76
N VAL A 131 -5.98 8.94 5.11
CA VAL A 131 -5.46 8.20 6.26
C VAL A 131 -5.05 9.20 7.34
N PHE A 132 -5.54 8.99 8.55
CA PHE A 132 -5.28 9.83 9.72
C PHE A 132 -4.44 9.03 10.72
N VAL A 133 -3.26 9.52 11.01
CA VAL A 133 -2.31 8.90 11.93
C VAL A 133 -2.19 9.75 13.18
N LYS A 134 -2.61 9.23 14.31
CA LYS A 134 -2.46 9.84 15.63
C LYS A 134 -1.32 9.17 16.36
N LEU A 135 -0.27 9.94 16.65
CA LEU A 135 0.84 9.49 17.48
C LEU A 135 0.60 9.87 18.95
N PRO A 136 1.02 9.02 19.92
CA PRO A 136 0.91 9.37 21.35
C PRO A 136 1.61 10.68 21.72
N SER A 137 2.69 11.01 21.03
CA SER A 137 3.51 12.22 21.26
C SER A 137 2.93 13.50 20.64
N ARG A 138 1.82 13.41 19.87
CA ARG A 138 1.28 14.56 19.14
C ARG A 138 -0.18 14.85 19.48
N PRO A 139 -0.56 16.12 19.61
CA PRO A 139 -1.95 16.50 19.87
C PRO A 139 -2.87 16.38 18.64
N THR A 140 -2.32 16.47 17.44
CA THR A 140 -3.06 16.45 16.16
C THR A 140 -2.75 15.23 15.32
N ASP A 141 -3.70 14.83 14.47
CA ASP A 141 -3.49 13.79 13.48
C ASP A 141 -2.58 14.29 12.34
N ILE A 142 -1.81 13.36 11.77
CA ILE A 142 -1.11 13.56 10.50
C ILE A 142 -2.00 12.97 9.41
N GLU A 143 -2.38 13.76 8.42
CA GLU A 143 -3.26 13.32 7.33
C GLU A 143 -2.45 12.98 6.08
N PHE A 144 -2.72 11.82 5.49
CA PHE A 144 -2.18 11.37 4.21
C PHE A 144 -3.31 11.13 3.22
N ALA A 145 -3.13 11.58 1.97
CA ALA A 145 -3.99 11.20 0.85
C ALA A 145 -3.26 10.15 0.01
N VAL A 146 -3.81 8.96 -0.07
CA VAL A 146 -3.21 7.83 -0.77
C VAL A 146 -4.13 7.31 -1.86
N SER A 147 -3.54 6.85 -2.97
CA SER A 147 -4.25 6.16 -4.03
C SER A 147 -3.82 4.71 -4.08
N ALA A 148 -4.75 3.79 -4.17
CA ALA A 148 -4.49 2.37 -4.19
C ALA A 148 -5.24 1.66 -5.32
N TRP A 149 -4.62 0.68 -5.94
CA TRP A 149 -5.22 -0.22 -6.91
C TRP A 149 -5.39 -1.60 -6.32
N SER A 150 -6.49 -2.26 -6.65
CA SER A 150 -6.61 -3.69 -6.39
C SER A 150 -5.82 -4.46 -7.45
N PRO A 151 -4.92 -5.37 -7.06
CA PRO A 151 -4.11 -6.12 -8.01
C PRO A 151 -4.90 -7.17 -8.81
N HIS A 152 -6.12 -7.48 -8.41
CA HIS A 152 -6.95 -8.48 -9.06
C HIS A 152 -8.14 -7.85 -9.78
N ARG A 153 -7.90 -7.51 -11.04
CA ARG A 153 -8.94 -7.48 -12.04
C ARG A 153 -8.65 -8.64 -13.00
N GLU A 154 -9.36 -9.74 -12.85
CA GLU A 154 -9.51 -10.63 -13.97
C GLU A 154 -10.33 -9.88 -15.02
N THR A 155 -9.66 -9.40 -16.06
CA THR A 155 -10.34 -9.03 -17.31
C THR A 155 -11.00 -10.28 -17.85
N ARG A 156 -12.33 -10.36 -17.74
CA ARG A 156 -13.14 -11.26 -18.57
C ARG A 156 -13.17 -10.76 -19.99
#